data_d500f77390cdae892124abd2643f2127
#
_entry.id   d500f77390cdae892124abd2643f2127
#
_cell.length_a   1.000
_cell.length_b   1.000
_cell.length_c   1.000
_cell.angle_alpha   90.00
_cell.angle_beta   90.00
_cell.angle_gamma   90.00
#
_symmetry.space_group_name_H-M   'P 1'
#
loop_
_entity.id
_entity.type
_entity.pdbx_description
1 polymer ?
#
loop_
_entity_poly.entity_id
_entity_poly.type
_entity_poly.pdbx_seq_one_letter_code
_entity_poly.pdbx_strand_id
1 'polypeptide(L)'
;MNERLNIVDHNQLFRQDKYVRQREEKRAFEAPCSPEEVTATLEYTKTKEYKDKNFARTAVVVNPAKACQPLGAVMAALGFEKTLPFIHGSQGCTAYFRSHLARHFKEPVPAVSTSMTEDAAVFGGMRNLIDGIENCIALYQPEMIAVCTTCMAEVIGDDLSAFLANARQEGALPEDMPVPFANTPSFSGSHITGYDAMLRSVLETLYNKSGRTPQPGHELKLNVLLGFDGYTGNFAEMRRILGMFGATYTILGDHSSNFDSGATGEYSYYYGGTPLKDVPDAADAAGTLAIQQYSLRKTLGYMKRTWGQQVSSISTPLGIRATDCLLEEISRLSGKEIPEALKQERARIVDAMMDSHAYLHGKRVAMAGDPDMLIGLIGFCLELGMEPVHIVCSNGDRKFEKEAELLLKSSPYGAEATVHSGQDLWHMRSLLFQDPVDLAIGSSHLKFAAKEAKIPLLRVGFPIFDRHHLHRYPIIGYQGALNLLTQFVNTVLDVMEEQAPDHSFDLVR
;
A
#
# COMPACT_ATOMS: atom_id res chain seq x y z
N MET A 1 14.33 56.17 -30.58
CA MET A 1 15.66 55.60 -30.28
C MET A 1 15.42 54.30 -29.54
N ASN A 2 15.56 53.18 -30.24
CA ASN A 2 15.44 51.88 -29.63
C ASN A 2 16.67 51.60 -28.77
N GLU A 3 16.53 51.63 -27.45
CA GLU A 3 17.54 51.03 -26.59
C GLU A 3 17.60 49.54 -26.94
N ARG A 4 18.64 49.13 -27.64
CA ARG A 4 18.96 47.72 -27.83
C ARG A 4 19.21 47.15 -26.43
N LEU A 5 18.33 46.30 -25.95
CA LEU A 5 18.58 45.46 -24.78
C LEU A 5 19.94 44.78 -24.98
N ASN A 6 20.90 45.14 -24.15
CA ASN A 6 22.26 44.60 -24.19
C ASN A 6 22.23 43.19 -23.58
N ILE A 7 21.74 42.24 -24.39
CA ILE A 7 21.63 40.82 -23.96
C ILE A 7 23.06 40.27 -23.99
N VAL A 8 23.61 40.05 -22.82
CA VAL A 8 24.93 39.42 -22.67
C VAL A 8 24.80 37.93 -22.99
N ASP A 9 25.61 37.44 -23.93
CA ASP A 9 25.69 35.99 -24.24
C ASP A 9 25.99 35.20 -22.97
N HIS A 10 25.32 34.03 -22.80
CA HIS A 10 25.49 33.19 -21.62
C HIS A 10 26.94 32.80 -21.35
N ASN A 11 27.77 32.59 -22.39
CA ASN A 11 29.20 32.34 -22.25
C ASN A 11 29.98 33.52 -21.65
N GLN A 12 29.55 34.77 -21.93
CA GLN A 12 30.12 35.99 -21.33
C GLN A 12 29.55 36.19 -19.92
N LEU A 13 28.28 35.88 -19.71
CA LEU A 13 27.61 35.95 -18.40
C LEU A 13 28.34 35.09 -17.38
N PHE A 14 28.62 33.81 -17.70
CA PHE A 14 29.28 32.87 -16.79
C PHE A 14 30.78 33.14 -16.58
N ARG A 15 31.38 34.08 -17.31
CA ARG A 15 32.75 34.55 -17.09
C ARG A 15 32.83 35.80 -16.20
N GLN A 16 31.69 36.39 -15.83
CA GLN A 16 31.68 37.54 -14.92
C GLN A 16 32.05 37.09 -13.50
N ASP A 17 32.81 37.92 -12.79
CA ASP A 17 33.30 37.61 -11.43
C ASP A 17 32.22 37.15 -10.45
N LYS A 18 31.00 37.71 -10.56
CA LYS A 18 29.86 37.31 -9.74
C LYS A 18 29.52 35.83 -9.93
N TYR A 19 29.47 35.35 -11.17
CA TYR A 19 29.11 33.96 -11.46
C TYR A 19 30.29 33.01 -11.24
N VAL A 20 31.51 33.48 -11.42
CA VAL A 20 32.72 32.73 -11.07
C VAL A 20 32.77 32.46 -9.58
N ARG A 21 32.56 33.49 -8.74
CA ARG A 21 32.48 33.32 -7.28
C ARG A 21 31.33 32.39 -6.86
N GLN A 22 30.14 32.58 -7.40
CA GLN A 22 29.00 31.74 -7.13
C GLN A 22 29.26 30.25 -7.48
N ARG A 23 29.98 30.02 -8.59
CA ARG A 23 30.37 28.66 -8.98
C ARG A 23 31.42 28.06 -8.03
N GLU A 24 32.39 28.88 -7.58
CA GLU A 24 33.40 28.45 -6.61
C GLU A 24 32.80 28.15 -5.24
N GLU A 25 31.91 29.01 -4.77
CA GLU A 25 31.14 28.75 -3.54
C GLU A 25 30.32 27.44 -3.66
N LYS A 26 29.59 27.27 -4.77
CA LYS A 26 28.82 26.07 -5.03
C LYS A 26 29.70 24.81 -5.11
N ARG A 27 30.88 24.93 -5.73
CA ARG A 27 31.86 23.86 -5.83
C ARG A 27 32.36 23.38 -4.45
N ALA A 28 32.50 24.31 -3.51
CA ALA A 28 32.90 23.95 -2.15
C ALA A 28 31.86 23.07 -1.44
N PHE A 29 30.56 23.21 -1.80
CA PHE A 29 29.47 22.37 -1.25
C PHE A 29 29.18 21.12 -2.08
N GLU A 30 29.46 21.15 -3.39
CA GLU A 30 29.17 20.07 -4.33
C GLU A 30 30.40 19.26 -4.74
N ALA A 31 31.57 19.57 -4.21
CA ALA A 31 32.78 18.77 -4.46
C ALA A 31 32.55 17.33 -3.97
N PRO A 32 32.90 16.30 -4.75
CA PRO A 32 32.82 14.95 -4.28
C PRO A 32 33.71 14.78 -3.03
N CYS A 33 33.12 14.23 -1.96
CA CYS A 33 33.88 13.88 -0.76
C CYS A 33 34.95 12.84 -1.10
N SER A 34 36.06 12.84 -0.38
CA SER A 34 37.04 11.75 -0.50
C SER A 34 36.43 10.43 -0.03
N PRO A 35 36.91 9.27 -0.48
CA PRO A 35 36.45 7.97 0.02
C PRO A 35 36.58 7.84 1.52
N GLU A 36 37.61 8.47 2.12
CA GLU A 36 37.88 8.48 3.57
C GLU A 36 36.81 9.27 4.29
N GLU A 37 36.43 10.46 3.81
CA GLU A 37 35.37 11.30 4.37
C GLU A 37 34.01 10.61 4.28
N VAL A 38 33.72 9.95 3.14
CA VAL A 38 32.47 9.15 2.97
C VAL A 38 32.43 8.03 4.01
N THR A 39 33.55 7.29 4.16
CA THR A 39 33.64 6.20 5.14
C THR A 39 33.45 6.70 6.55
N ALA A 40 34.13 7.76 6.94
CA ALA A 40 34.00 8.37 8.27
C ALA A 40 32.56 8.83 8.56
N THR A 41 31.91 9.45 7.56
CA THR A 41 30.51 9.88 7.65
C THR A 41 29.58 8.67 7.84
N LEU A 42 29.76 7.62 7.05
CA LEU A 42 28.96 6.40 7.17
C LEU A 42 29.11 5.75 8.55
N GLU A 43 30.35 5.65 9.10
CA GLU A 43 30.57 5.12 10.44
C GLU A 43 29.93 6.02 11.51
N TYR A 44 30.03 7.35 11.38
CA TYR A 44 29.33 8.27 12.28
C TYR A 44 27.81 8.03 12.28
N THR A 45 27.19 7.77 11.11
CA THR A 45 25.75 7.53 11.02
C THR A 45 25.27 6.24 11.73
N LYS A 46 26.19 5.38 12.16
CA LYS A 46 25.90 4.16 12.93
C LYS A 46 25.97 4.40 14.46
N THR A 47 26.42 5.55 14.91
CA THR A 47 26.62 5.84 16.33
C THR A 47 25.33 6.19 17.06
N LYS A 48 25.34 6.07 18.40
CA LYS A 48 24.24 6.48 19.27
C LYS A 48 23.97 7.98 19.17
N GLU A 49 25.03 8.80 19.10
CA GLU A 49 24.90 10.25 18.95
C GLU A 49 24.13 10.60 17.67
N TYR A 50 24.45 9.94 16.55
CA TYR A 50 23.73 10.14 15.31
C TYR A 50 22.28 9.64 15.39
N LYS A 51 22.02 8.50 16.03
CA LYS A 51 20.66 8.01 16.27
C LYS A 51 19.82 9.10 16.95
N ASP A 52 20.31 9.68 18.04
CA ASP A 52 19.58 10.69 18.79
C ASP A 52 19.31 11.94 17.95
N LYS A 53 20.29 12.39 17.17
CA LYS A 53 20.13 13.46 16.17
C LYS A 53 19.12 13.12 15.09
N ASN A 54 19.15 11.90 14.57
CA ASN A 54 18.21 11.42 13.53
C ASN A 54 16.77 11.38 14.08
N PHE A 55 16.58 10.93 15.31
CA PHE A 55 15.25 10.86 15.94
C PHE A 55 14.71 12.24 16.37
N ALA A 56 15.54 13.26 16.49
CA ALA A 56 15.10 14.63 16.63
C ALA A 56 14.49 15.21 15.33
N ARG A 57 14.71 14.56 14.19
CA ARG A 57 14.15 14.95 12.90
C ARG A 57 12.68 14.52 12.82
N THR A 58 11.78 15.46 12.56
CA THR A 58 10.34 15.21 12.41
C THR A 58 9.91 14.90 10.98
N ALA A 59 10.75 15.22 10.00
CA ALA A 59 10.43 15.03 8.58
C ALA A 59 10.67 13.58 8.13
N VAL A 60 9.67 13.00 7.48
CA VAL A 60 9.71 11.65 6.89
C VAL A 60 10.15 11.79 5.43
N VAL A 61 11.45 11.88 5.19
CA VAL A 61 12.02 12.25 3.87
C VAL A 61 13.04 11.26 3.32
N VAL A 62 13.64 10.41 4.15
CA VAL A 62 14.69 9.50 3.70
C VAL A 62 14.14 8.07 3.64
N ASN A 63 13.85 7.60 2.42
CA ASN A 63 13.23 6.30 2.18
C ASN A 63 11.99 6.08 3.07
N PRO A 64 10.92 6.84 2.87
CA PRO A 64 9.76 6.83 3.76
C PRO A 64 8.97 5.51 3.76
N ALA A 65 9.27 4.58 2.85
CA ALA A 65 8.56 3.30 2.69
C ALA A 65 7.05 3.45 2.48
N LYS A 66 6.62 4.59 1.96
CA LYS A 66 5.22 4.86 1.59
C LYS A 66 5.15 5.44 0.18
N ALA A 67 4.08 5.13 -0.54
CA ALA A 67 3.81 5.70 -1.85
C ALA A 67 2.85 6.90 -1.75
N CYS A 68 2.76 7.66 -2.85
CA CYS A 68 1.87 8.80 -2.99
C CYS A 68 0.39 8.40 -2.99
N GLN A 69 -0.51 9.33 -2.62
CA GLN A 69 -1.96 9.09 -2.63
C GLN A 69 -2.50 8.62 -4.00
N PRO A 70 -2.13 9.23 -5.14
CA PRO A 70 -2.67 8.81 -6.44
C PRO A 70 -2.39 7.35 -6.79
N LEU A 71 -1.28 6.76 -6.32
CA LEU A 71 -0.99 5.34 -6.52
C LEU A 71 -2.09 4.46 -5.91
N GLY A 72 -2.51 4.77 -4.69
CA GLY A 72 -3.60 4.07 -4.04
C GLY A 72 -4.93 4.27 -4.76
N ALA A 73 -5.20 5.49 -5.25
CA ALA A 73 -6.39 5.78 -6.04
C ALA A 73 -6.44 4.98 -7.34
N VAL A 74 -5.31 4.86 -8.05
CA VAL A 74 -5.18 4.00 -9.24
C VAL A 74 -5.49 2.55 -8.91
N MET A 75 -4.94 2.03 -7.81
CA MET A 75 -5.17 0.64 -7.39
C MET A 75 -6.64 0.40 -7.03
N ALA A 76 -7.31 1.32 -6.34
CA ALA A 76 -8.73 1.24 -6.03
C ALA A 76 -9.60 1.24 -7.29
N ALA A 77 -9.29 2.11 -8.26
CA ALA A 77 -9.99 2.18 -9.53
C ALA A 77 -9.90 0.87 -10.32
N LEU A 78 -8.71 0.26 -10.35
CA LEU A 78 -8.48 -1.04 -10.99
C LEU A 78 -9.22 -2.21 -10.30
N GLY A 79 -9.82 -1.98 -9.15
CA GLY A 79 -10.68 -2.94 -8.47
C GLY A 79 -12.09 -3.07 -9.07
N PHE A 80 -12.43 -2.30 -10.11
CA PHE A 80 -13.76 -2.31 -10.74
C PHE A 80 -13.64 -2.64 -12.23
N GLU A 81 -14.62 -3.38 -12.74
CA GLU A 81 -14.59 -3.83 -14.14
C GLU A 81 -14.56 -2.64 -15.10
N LYS A 82 -13.84 -2.78 -16.22
CA LYS A 82 -13.73 -1.80 -17.31
C LYS A 82 -13.54 -0.35 -16.85
N THR A 83 -12.80 -0.17 -15.75
CA THR A 83 -12.50 1.14 -15.18
C THR A 83 -11.11 1.58 -15.59
N LEU A 84 -11.01 2.79 -16.15
CA LEU A 84 -9.75 3.41 -16.54
C LEU A 84 -9.33 4.44 -15.48
N PRO A 85 -8.23 4.22 -14.73
CA PRO A 85 -7.63 5.25 -13.89
C PRO A 85 -7.07 6.39 -14.74
N PHE A 86 -7.49 7.61 -14.44
CA PHE A 86 -7.10 8.83 -15.15
C PHE A 86 -6.46 9.83 -14.18
N ILE A 87 -5.16 10.05 -14.33
CA ILE A 87 -4.38 10.90 -13.45
C ILE A 87 -4.34 12.32 -14.01
N HIS A 88 -5.01 13.25 -13.30
CA HIS A 88 -5.00 14.66 -13.64
C HIS A 88 -3.77 15.33 -13.06
N GLY A 89 -2.81 15.66 -13.92
CA GLY A 89 -1.56 16.29 -13.53
C GLY A 89 -0.35 15.88 -14.37
N SER A 90 0.80 15.74 -13.74
CA SER A 90 2.08 15.45 -14.41
C SER A 90 2.14 14.00 -14.92
N GLN A 91 2.58 13.84 -16.16
CA GLN A 91 2.85 12.53 -16.78
C GLN A 91 3.89 11.70 -16.03
N GLY A 92 4.86 12.35 -15.39
CA GLY A 92 5.88 11.68 -14.59
C GLY A 92 5.29 10.93 -13.40
N CYS A 93 4.25 11.47 -12.78
CA CYS A 93 3.51 10.80 -11.70
C CYS A 93 2.86 9.51 -12.20
N THR A 94 2.19 9.55 -13.36
CA THR A 94 1.56 8.37 -13.96
C THR A 94 2.60 7.29 -14.31
N ALA A 95 3.73 7.68 -14.90
CA ALA A 95 4.82 6.76 -15.21
C ALA A 95 5.37 6.10 -13.93
N TYR A 96 5.51 6.86 -12.86
CA TYR A 96 5.93 6.33 -11.55
C TYR A 96 4.92 5.31 -11.00
N PHE A 97 3.61 5.62 -10.99
CA PHE A 97 2.59 4.71 -10.45
C PHE A 97 2.50 3.41 -11.24
N ARG A 98 2.52 3.51 -12.58
CA ARG A 98 2.56 2.33 -13.47
C ARG A 98 3.78 1.47 -13.21
N SER A 99 4.97 2.09 -13.15
CA SER A 99 6.22 1.36 -12.86
C SER A 99 6.20 0.71 -11.48
N HIS A 100 5.70 1.41 -10.46
CA HIS A 100 5.71 0.93 -9.09
C HIS A 100 4.79 -0.30 -8.91
N LEU A 101 3.57 -0.24 -9.45
CA LEU A 101 2.63 -1.36 -9.45
C LEU A 101 3.13 -2.52 -10.32
N ALA A 102 3.60 -2.24 -11.55
CA ALA A 102 4.10 -3.29 -12.45
C ALA A 102 5.34 -4.01 -11.90
N ARG A 103 6.21 -3.31 -11.15
CA ARG A 103 7.37 -3.95 -10.49
C ARG A 103 6.96 -4.86 -9.34
N HIS A 104 5.84 -4.60 -8.67
CA HIS A 104 5.32 -5.46 -7.61
C HIS A 104 4.57 -6.66 -8.19
N PHE A 105 3.54 -6.40 -8.99
CA PHE A 105 2.63 -7.43 -9.52
C PHE A 105 3.15 -8.16 -10.76
N LYS A 106 4.17 -7.62 -11.45
CA LYS A 106 4.72 -8.16 -12.71
C LYS A 106 3.73 -8.11 -13.89
N GLU A 107 2.70 -7.27 -13.79
CA GLU A 107 1.68 -7.07 -14.80
C GLU A 107 1.68 -5.61 -15.32
N PRO A 108 1.33 -5.37 -16.59
CA PRO A 108 1.13 -4.02 -17.09
C PRO A 108 -0.05 -3.34 -16.39
N VAL A 109 0.04 -2.03 -16.19
CA VAL A 109 -0.97 -1.25 -15.47
C VAL A 109 -1.64 -0.27 -16.44
N PRO A 110 -2.92 -0.44 -16.77
CA PRO A 110 -3.66 0.52 -17.57
C PRO A 110 -3.97 1.76 -16.72
N ALA A 111 -3.25 2.83 -16.97
CA ALA A 111 -3.48 4.13 -16.34
C ALA A 111 -2.96 5.24 -17.26
N VAL A 112 -3.70 6.31 -17.39
CA VAL A 112 -3.46 7.41 -18.32
C VAL A 112 -3.33 8.74 -17.59
N SER A 113 -2.80 9.77 -18.27
CA SER A 113 -2.51 11.09 -17.71
C SER A 113 -3.05 12.20 -18.59
N THR A 114 -3.47 13.31 -17.99
CA THR A 114 -3.72 14.57 -18.69
C THR A 114 -2.44 15.22 -19.22
N SER A 115 -1.28 14.73 -18.82
CA SER A 115 0.04 15.18 -19.27
C SER A 115 0.24 16.70 -19.19
N MET A 116 -0.15 17.30 -18.05
CA MET A 116 -0.04 18.74 -17.85
C MET A 116 1.40 19.23 -18.00
N THR A 117 1.55 20.30 -18.76
CA THR A 117 2.81 21.01 -19.03
C THR A 117 2.85 22.35 -18.28
N GLU A 118 3.89 23.15 -18.53
CA GLU A 118 4.06 24.49 -17.93
C GLU A 118 2.87 25.41 -18.21
N ASP A 119 2.28 25.36 -19.40
CA ASP A 119 1.12 26.17 -19.77
C ASP A 119 -0.08 25.82 -18.87
N ALA A 120 -0.34 24.55 -18.67
CA ALA A 120 -1.42 24.10 -17.78
C ALA A 120 -1.14 24.47 -16.30
N ALA A 121 0.14 24.52 -15.88
CA ALA A 121 0.49 24.97 -14.54
C ALA A 121 0.18 26.46 -14.31
N VAL A 122 0.09 27.27 -15.37
CA VAL A 122 -0.21 28.71 -15.31
C VAL A 122 -1.69 28.99 -15.55
N PHE A 123 -2.31 28.33 -16.53
CA PHE A 123 -3.67 28.61 -17.00
C PHE A 123 -4.73 27.61 -16.50
N GLY A 124 -4.33 26.57 -15.76
CA GLY A 124 -5.20 25.48 -15.29
C GLY A 124 -5.27 24.32 -16.29
N GLY A 125 -5.60 23.14 -15.77
CA GLY A 125 -5.61 21.87 -16.49
C GLY A 125 -6.94 21.48 -17.15
N MET A 126 -7.95 22.37 -17.19
CA MET A 126 -9.30 22.03 -17.64
C MET A 126 -9.30 21.48 -19.07
N ARG A 127 -8.61 22.13 -20.01
CA ARG A 127 -8.57 21.68 -21.42
C ARG A 127 -7.87 20.33 -21.54
N ASN A 128 -6.78 20.10 -20.79
CA ASN A 128 -6.10 18.82 -20.75
C ASN A 128 -7.02 17.70 -20.24
N LEU A 129 -7.90 18.00 -19.27
CA LEU A 129 -8.84 17.01 -18.73
C LEU A 129 -9.91 16.66 -19.79
N ILE A 130 -10.51 17.65 -20.42
CA ILE A 130 -11.58 17.45 -21.43
C ILE A 130 -11.07 16.66 -22.63
N ASP A 131 -9.99 17.12 -23.26
CA ASP A 131 -9.37 16.43 -24.40
C ASP A 131 -8.89 15.03 -24.02
N GLY A 132 -8.38 14.88 -22.80
CA GLY A 132 -7.95 13.60 -22.26
C GLY A 132 -9.11 12.61 -22.08
N ILE A 133 -10.28 13.05 -21.61
CA ILE A 133 -11.48 12.21 -21.46
C ILE A 133 -11.94 11.71 -22.84
N GLU A 134 -12.06 12.60 -23.85
CA GLU A 134 -12.41 12.20 -25.21
C GLU A 134 -11.47 11.12 -25.76
N ASN A 135 -10.17 11.34 -25.61
CA ASN A 135 -9.15 10.38 -26.04
C ASN A 135 -9.25 9.05 -25.29
N CYS A 136 -9.54 9.07 -23.99
CA CYS A 136 -9.71 7.88 -23.18
C CYS A 136 -10.89 7.04 -23.64
N ILE A 137 -12.03 7.69 -23.92
CA ILE A 137 -13.23 7.02 -24.41
C ILE A 137 -12.98 6.40 -25.79
N ALA A 138 -12.36 7.16 -26.69
CA ALA A 138 -12.09 6.69 -28.07
C ALA A 138 -11.11 5.50 -28.11
N LEU A 139 -10.06 5.53 -27.30
CA LEU A 139 -8.96 4.55 -27.37
C LEU A 139 -9.16 3.32 -26.48
N TYR A 140 -9.70 3.50 -25.27
CA TYR A 140 -9.74 2.44 -24.25
C TYR A 140 -11.15 1.90 -24.00
N GLN A 141 -12.19 2.60 -24.47
CA GLN A 141 -13.61 2.22 -24.34
C GLN A 141 -13.98 1.76 -22.91
N PRO A 142 -13.68 2.56 -21.87
CA PRO A 142 -14.01 2.21 -20.50
C PRO A 142 -15.51 2.35 -20.24
N GLU A 143 -16.03 1.61 -19.26
CA GLU A 143 -17.39 1.83 -18.73
C GLU A 143 -17.39 2.85 -17.57
N MET A 144 -16.23 3.13 -16.99
CA MET A 144 -16.03 4.14 -15.95
C MET A 144 -14.63 4.74 -16.08
N ILE A 145 -14.50 6.06 -15.88
CA ILE A 145 -13.21 6.76 -15.78
C ILE A 145 -13.05 7.27 -14.34
N ALA A 146 -12.03 6.79 -13.64
CA ALA A 146 -11.76 7.20 -12.27
C ALA A 146 -10.63 8.24 -12.23
N VAL A 147 -10.97 9.49 -11.91
CA VAL A 147 -10.04 10.62 -11.95
C VAL A 147 -9.39 10.84 -10.59
N CYS A 148 -8.07 10.93 -10.55
CA CYS A 148 -7.34 11.36 -9.36
C CYS A 148 -6.34 12.46 -9.67
N THR A 149 -6.10 13.37 -8.72
CA THR A 149 -5.19 14.50 -8.90
C THR A 149 -3.75 14.16 -8.50
N THR A 150 -2.80 14.91 -9.06
CA THR A 150 -1.43 14.96 -8.55
C THR A 150 -1.20 16.22 -7.72
N CYS A 151 -0.05 16.31 -7.03
CA CYS A 151 0.31 17.50 -6.28
C CYS A 151 0.28 18.78 -7.13
N MET A 152 0.61 18.69 -8.42
CA MET A 152 0.60 19.84 -9.34
C MET A 152 -0.82 20.40 -9.49
N ALA A 153 -1.80 19.56 -9.84
CA ALA A 153 -3.20 19.97 -9.97
C ALA A 153 -3.79 20.54 -8.66
N GLU A 154 -3.42 19.93 -7.53
CA GLU A 154 -3.85 20.42 -6.20
C GLU A 154 -3.26 21.77 -5.82
N VAL A 155 -1.97 22.02 -6.14
CA VAL A 155 -1.30 23.29 -5.81
C VAL A 155 -1.82 24.45 -6.66
N ILE A 156 -2.12 24.20 -7.93
CA ILE A 156 -2.70 25.24 -8.81
C ILE A 156 -4.20 25.46 -8.55
N GLY A 157 -4.86 24.54 -7.83
CA GLY A 157 -6.26 24.67 -7.44
C GLY A 157 -7.26 24.28 -8.51
N ASP A 158 -6.95 23.29 -9.35
CA ASP A 158 -7.88 22.76 -10.36
C ASP A 158 -9.12 22.16 -9.70
N ASP A 159 -10.31 22.62 -10.15
CA ASP A 159 -11.61 22.14 -9.66
C ASP A 159 -12.16 21.03 -10.58
N LEU A 160 -11.90 19.77 -10.21
CA LEU A 160 -12.38 18.62 -10.97
C LEU A 160 -13.90 18.59 -11.14
N SER A 161 -14.67 19.05 -10.15
CA SER A 161 -16.13 19.06 -10.24
C SER A 161 -16.61 19.99 -11.34
N ALA A 162 -16.06 21.22 -11.38
CA ALA A 162 -16.35 22.20 -12.42
C ALA A 162 -15.86 21.71 -13.81
N PHE A 163 -14.69 21.09 -13.87
CA PHE A 163 -14.13 20.59 -15.14
C PHE A 163 -14.94 19.45 -15.72
N LEU A 164 -15.41 18.52 -14.91
CA LEU A 164 -16.28 17.42 -15.35
C LEU A 164 -17.66 17.92 -15.78
N ALA A 165 -18.21 18.94 -15.11
CA ALA A 165 -19.45 19.59 -15.55
C ALA A 165 -19.27 20.23 -16.92
N ASN A 166 -18.17 20.95 -17.16
CA ASN A 166 -17.86 21.54 -18.47
C ASN A 166 -17.68 20.46 -19.55
N ALA A 167 -17.00 19.35 -19.25
CA ALA A 167 -16.81 18.24 -20.16
C ALA A 167 -18.16 17.65 -20.64
N ARG A 168 -19.17 17.57 -19.73
CA ARG A 168 -20.53 17.16 -20.11
C ARG A 168 -21.21 18.18 -20.99
N GLN A 169 -21.12 19.47 -20.67
CA GLN A 169 -21.72 20.55 -21.48
C GLN A 169 -21.13 20.63 -22.89
N GLU A 170 -19.84 20.37 -23.05
CA GLU A 170 -19.16 20.32 -24.35
C GLU A 170 -19.45 19.01 -25.13
N GLY A 171 -20.06 18.00 -24.51
CA GLY A 171 -20.33 16.69 -25.09
C GLY A 171 -19.13 15.74 -25.16
N ALA A 172 -18.02 16.13 -24.54
CA ALA A 172 -16.79 15.31 -24.43
C ALA A 172 -16.97 14.11 -23.48
N LEU A 173 -17.85 14.27 -22.48
CA LEU A 173 -18.20 13.24 -21.50
C LEU A 173 -19.69 12.88 -21.61
N PRO A 174 -20.04 11.62 -21.98
CA PRO A 174 -21.41 11.16 -22.01
C PRO A 174 -22.13 11.29 -20.66
N GLU A 175 -23.41 11.67 -20.68
CA GLU A 175 -24.21 11.89 -19.46
C GLU A 175 -24.32 10.66 -18.58
N ASP A 176 -24.38 9.48 -19.20
CA ASP A 176 -24.53 8.21 -18.50
C ASP A 176 -23.22 7.59 -18.03
N MET A 177 -22.06 8.11 -18.43
CA MET A 177 -20.76 7.60 -18.01
C MET A 177 -20.43 8.04 -16.56
N PRO A 178 -20.23 7.08 -15.64
CA PRO A 178 -19.79 7.43 -14.29
C PRO A 178 -18.32 7.88 -14.27
N VAL A 179 -18.06 9.01 -13.61
CA VAL A 179 -16.70 9.54 -13.43
C VAL A 179 -16.49 9.89 -11.96
N PRO A 180 -16.21 8.88 -11.10
CA PRO A 180 -15.78 9.15 -9.74
C PRO A 180 -14.44 9.90 -9.75
N PHE A 181 -14.25 10.82 -8.80
CA PHE A 181 -12.98 11.53 -8.66
C PHE A 181 -12.54 11.66 -7.21
N ALA A 182 -11.25 11.75 -7.00
CA ALA A 182 -10.65 11.96 -5.70
C ALA A 182 -9.50 12.97 -5.77
N ASN A 183 -9.52 13.94 -4.89
CA ASN A 183 -8.39 14.82 -4.65
C ASN A 183 -7.34 14.06 -3.84
N THR A 184 -6.14 13.93 -4.40
CA THR A 184 -5.10 13.04 -3.86
C THR A 184 -3.73 13.74 -3.72
N PRO A 185 -3.66 14.86 -2.96
CA PRO A 185 -2.40 15.57 -2.72
C PRO A 185 -1.45 14.72 -1.87
N SER A 186 -0.29 14.37 -2.41
CA SER A 186 0.66 13.47 -1.73
C SER A 186 1.35 14.10 -0.52
N PHE A 187 1.28 15.43 -0.36
CA PHE A 187 1.79 16.12 0.82
C PHE A 187 0.90 15.97 2.07
N SER A 188 -0.32 15.45 1.95
CA SER A 188 -1.29 15.30 3.06
C SER A 188 -1.68 13.85 3.36
N GLY A 189 -1.07 12.85 2.70
CA GLY A 189 -1.46 11.46 2.89
C GLY A 189 -0.49 10.47 2.26
N SER A 190 -0.96 9.25 2.04
CA SER A 190 -0.20 8.16 1.43
C SER A 190 -1.11 7.30 0.54
N HIS A 191 -0.55 6.27 -0.06
CA HIS A 191 -1.30 5.31 -0.89
C HIS A 191 -2.54 4.74 -0.19
N ILE A 192 -2.49 4.46 1.11
CA ILE A 192 -3.66 3.92 1.83
C ILE A 192 -4.80 4.94 1.90
N THR A 193 -4.51 6.23 2.10
CA THR A 193 -5.54 7.28 2.14
C THR A 193 -6.08 7.62 0.76
N GLY A 194 -5.25 7.52 -0.27
CA GLY A 194 -5.67 7.68 -1.66
C GLY A 194 -6.56 6.53 -2.14
N TYR A 195 -6.24 5.30 -1.75
CA TYR A 195 -7.08 4.13 -1.98
C TYR A 195 -8.48 4.33 -1.38
N ASP A 196 -8.55 4.68 -0.11
CA ASP A 196 -9.81 4.92 0.61
C ASP A 196 -10.64 6.06 -0.02
N ALA A 197 -9.99 7.14 -0.44
CA ALA A 197 -10.67 8.27 -1.07
C ALA A 197 -11.31 7.88 -2.41
N MET A 198 -10.57 7.15 -3.26
CA MET A 198 -11.07 6.72 -4.55
C MET A 198 -12.14 5.63 -4.41
N LEU A 199 -11.92 4.62 -3.57
CA LEU A 199 -12.91 3.57 -3.33
C LEU A 199 -14.24 4.17 -2.86
N ARG A 200 -14.20 5.08 -1.89
CA ARG A 200 -15.39 5.81 -1.45
C ARG A 200 -16.05 6.55 -2.62
N SER A 201 -15.28 7.29 -3.41
CA SER A 201 -15.82 8.05 -4.56
C SER A 201 -16.52 7.15 -5.58
N VAL A 202 -15.94 5.98 -5.88
CA VAL A 202 -16.57 4.99 -6.78
C VAL A 202 -17.90 4.50 -6.21
N LEU A 203 -17.92 4.07 -4.96
CA LEU A 203 -19.15 3.58 -4.31
C LEU A 203 -20.23 4.67 -4.26
N GLU A 204 -19.86 5.89 -3.89
CA GLU A 204 -20.78 7.04 -3.83
C GLU A 204 -21.32 7.40 -5.20
N THR A 205 -20.48 7.46 -6.23
CA THR A 205 -20.89 7.83 -7.61
C THR A 205 -21.86 6.80 -8.19
N LEU A 206 -21.53 5.51 -8.11
CA LEU A 206 -22.37 4.45 -8.68
C LEU A 206 -23.68 4.28 -7.90
N TYR A 207 -23.63 4.40 -6.58
CA TYR A 207 -24.83 4.35 -5.74
C TYR A 207 -25.77 5.52 -6.02
N ASN A 208 -25.26 6.76 -6.03
CA ASN A 208 -26.08 7.96 -6.30
C ASN A 208 -26.70 7.92 -7.70
N LYS A 209 -25.96 7.42 -8.70
CA LYS A 209 -26.47 7.25 -10.06
C LYS A 209 -27.67 6.29 -10.12
N SER A 210 -27.72 5.30 -9.23
CA SER A 210 -28.82 4.32 -9.20
C SER A 210 -30.15 4.89 -8.74
N GLY A 211 -30.16 6.01 -8.02
CA GLY A 211 -31.36 6.65 -7.44
C GLY A 211 -32.05 5.80 -6.37
N ARG A 212 -31.43 4.76 -5.85
CA ARG A 212 -32.00 3.81 -4.88
C ARG A 212 -31.97 4.38 -3.47
N THR A 213 -32.86 3.87 -2.62
CA THR A 213 -32.81 4.05 -1.16
C THR A 213 -32.23 2.78 -0.54
N PRO A 214 -31.24 2.88 0.37
CA PRO A 214 -30.62 1.69 0.97
C PRO A 214 -31.62 0.87 1.79
N GLN A 215 -31.55 -0.43 1.66
CA GLN A 215 -32.34 -1.40 2.45
C GLN A 215 -31.39 -2.42 3.11
N PRO A 216 -30.55 -2.01 4.07
CA PRO A 216 -29.54 -2.88 4.65
C PRO A 216 -30.15 -4.11 5.30
N GLY A 217 -29.60 -5.30 5.00
CA GLY A 217 -30.11 -6.58 5.47
C GLY A 217 -31.25 -7.17 4.62
N HIS A 218 -31.66 -6.53 3.53
CA HIS A 218 -32.64 -7.09 2.61
C HIS A 218 -32.06 -8.30 1.83
N GLU A 219 -30.79 -8.25 1.46
CA GLU A 219 -30.10 -9.34 0.81
C GLU A 219 -29.19 -10.09 1.81
N LEU A 220 -29.27 -11.44 1.79
CA LEU A 220 -28.38 -12.32 2.57
C LEU A 220 -26.97 -12.41 1.92
N LYS A 221 -26.45 -11.29 1.45
CA LYS A 221 -25.17 -11.16 0.77
C LYS A 221 -24.22 -10.33 1.63
N LEU A 222 -22.94 -10.68 1.64
CA LEU A 222 -21.92 -9.94 2.38
C LEU A 222 -21.15 -9.03 1.43
N ASN A 223 -20.89 -7.81 1.86
CA ASN A 223 -19.81 -7.02 1.27
C ASN A 223 -18.49 -7.39 1.94
N VAL A 224 -17.44 -7.56 1.14
CA VAL A 224 -16.10 -7.84 1.63
C VAL A 224 -15.13 -6.83 1.02
N LEU A 225 -14.33 -6.20 1.87
CA LEU A 225 -13.31 -5.23 1.47
C LEU A 225 -11.95 -5.67 2.02
N LEU A 226 -10.99 -5.92 1.11
CA LEU A 226 -9.64 -6.26 1.51
C LEU A 226 -8.79 -5.02 1.81
N GLY A 227 -9.19 -3.85 1.31
CA GLY A 227 -8.43 -2.61 1.45
C GLY A 227 -7.27 -2.52 0.46
N PHE A 228 -6.27 -1.71 0.79
CA PHE A 228 -5.05 -1.63 0.00
C PHE A 228 -4.22 -2.91 0.21
N ASP A 229 -4.49 -3.92 -0.58
CA ASP A 229 -3.85 -5.23 -0.44
C ASP A 229 -2.92 -5.54 -1.63
N GLY A 230 -1.64 -5.71 -1.35
CA GLY A 230 -0.62 -6.07 -2.35
C GLY A 230 -0.58 -7.55 -2.72
N TYR A 231 -1.50 -8.37 -2.23
CA TYR A 231 -1.50 -9.83 -2.43
C TYR A 231 -2.73 -10.31 -3.17
N THR A 232 -2.60 -10.64 -4.45
CA THR A 232 -3.69 -11.28 -5.22
C THR A 232 -4.09 -12.62 -4.62
N GLY A 233 -3.15 -13.33 -3.99
CA GLY A 233 -3.39 -14.55 -3.22
C GLY A 233 -4.37 -14.36 -2.06
N ASN A 234 -4.42 -13.19 -1.42
CA ASN A 234 -5.38 -12.91 -0.36
C ASN A 234 -6.82 -12.87 -0.88
N PHE A 235 -7.03 -12.32 -2.08
CA PHE A 235 -8.36 -12.35 -2.72
C PHE A 235 -8.80 -13.77 -3.05
N ALA A 236 -7.88 -14.61 -3.54
CA ALA A 236 -8.15 -16.01 -3.81
C ALA A 236 -8.50 -16.77 -2.52
N GLU A 237 -7.74 -16.54 -1.45
CA GLU A 237 -7.98 -17.16 -0.15
C GLU A 237 -9.32 -16.71 0.47
N MET A 238 -9.65 -15.43 0.39
CA MET A 238 -10.93 -14.92 0.86
C MET A 238 -12.10 -15.55 0.12
N ARG A 239 -12.02 -15.67 -1.23
CA ARG A 239 -13.05 -16.39 -2.02
C ARG A 239 -13.16 -17.84 -1.61
N ARG A 240 -12.03 -18.52 -1.34
CA ARG A 240 -11.99 -19.91 -0.90
C ARG A 240 -12.70 -20.08 0.45
N ILE A 241 -12.37 -19.23 1.42
CA ILE A 241 -12.99 -19.23 2.76
C ILE A 241 -14.50 -18.99 2.65
N LEU A 242 -14.93 -17.94 1.98
CA LEU A 242 -16.34 -17.61 1.78
C LEU A 242 -17.11 -18.72 1.04
N GLY A 243 -16.45 -19.34 0.04
CA GLY A 243 -16.98 -20.50 -0.67
C GLY A 243 -17.20 -21.71 0.23
N MET A 244 -16.28 -22.00 1.18
CA MET A 244 -16.43 -23.04 2.16
C MET A 244 -17.62 -22.80 3.10
N PHE A 245 -17.86 -21.54 3.51
CA PHE A 245 -19.08 -21.18 4.23
C PHE A 245 -20.34 -21.30 3.38
N GLY A 246 -20.23 -21.37 2.04
CA GLY A 246 -21.36 -21.25 1.14
C GLY A 246 -22.05 -19.89 1.29
N ALA A 247 -21.31 -18.85 1.64
CA ALA A 247 -21.81 -17.50 1.78
C ALA A 247 -21.94 -16.83 0.40
N THR A 248 -22.98 -16.04 0.20
CA THR A 248 -23.09 -15.14 -0.94
C THR A 248 -22.38 -13.84 -0.61
N TYR A 249 -21.57 -13.33 -1.53
CA TYR A 249 -20.74 -12.15 -1.26
C TYR A 249 -20.46 -11.33 -2.50
N THR A 250 -20.06 -10.07 -2.28
CA THR A 250 -19.39 -9.21 -3.27
C THR A 250 -18.09 -8.70 -2.67
N ILE A 251 -16.97 -8.91 -3.35
CA ILE A 251 -15.72 -8.24 -2.99
C ILE A 251 -15.72 -6.88 -3.68
N LEU A 252 -15.78 -5.80 -2.91
CA LEU A 252 -15.76 -4.44 -3.42
C LEU A 252 -14.32 -3.93 -3.58
N GLY A 253 -13.96 -3.53 -4.80
CA GLY A 253 -12.61 -3.11 -5.14
C GLY A 253 -11.66 -4.29 -5.41
N ASP A 254 -12.14 -5.32 -6.08
CA ASP A 254 -11.37 -6.53 -6.40
C ASP A 254 -10.45 -6.32 -7.61
N HIS A 255 -9.20 -5.95 -7.34
CA HIS A 255 -8.20 -5.74 -8.38
C HIS A 255 -7.39 -7.01 -8.75
N SER A 256 -7.68 -8.14 -8.11
CA SER A 256 -6.83 -9.33 -8.24
C SER A 256 -6.72 -9.85 -9.68
N SER A 257 -7.81 -9.85 -10.46
CA SER A 257 -7.80 -10.30 -11.84
C SER A 257 -6.98 -9.39 -12.77
N ASN A 258 -6.89 -8.10 -12.47
CA ASN A 258 -6.07 -7.16 -13.25
C ASN A 258 -4.58 -7.30 -12.96
N PHE A 259 -4.20 -7.85 -11.79
CA PHE A 259 -2.81 -8.04 -11.38
C PHE A 259 -2.35 -9.50 -11.34
N ASP A 260 -3.22 -10.44 -11.67
CA ASP A 260 -2.89 -11.87 -11.73
C ASP A 260 -3.76 -12.57 -12.78
N SER A 261 -3.75 -12.04 -14.01
CA SER A 261 -4.42 -12.65 -15.15
C SER A 261 -3.60 -13.79 -15.73
N GLY A 262 -4.28 -14.83 -16.24
CA GLY A 262 -3.63 -15.92 -16.94
C GLY A 262 -3.10 -15.50 -18.33
N ALA A 263 -2.02 -16.11 -18.79
CA ALA A 263 -1.50 -15.92 -20.16
C ALA A 263 -2.37 -16.68 -21.16
N THR A 264 -3.38 -15.98 -21.72
CA THR A 264 -4.32 -16.56 -22.70
C THR A 264 -3.87 -16.38 -24.15
N GLY A 265 -2.79 -15.61 -24.38
CA GLY A 265 -2.33 -15.23 -25.73
C GLY A 265 -3.04 -13.99 -26.28
N GLU A 266 -4.06 -13.48 -25.61
CA GLU A 266 -4.77 -12.25 -25.95
C GLU A 266 -4.50 -11.18 -24.89
N TYR A 267 -4.26 -9.94 -25.33
CA TYR A 267 -4.11 -8.80 -24.43
C TYR A 267 -5.46 -8.09 -24.25
N SER A 268 -5.78 -7.76 -23.00
CA SER A 268 -6.90 -6.89 -22.66
C SER A 268 -6.42 -5.75 -21.77
N TYR A 269 -7.06 -4.59 -21.86
CA TYR A 269 -6.88 -3.51 -20.87
C TYR A 269 -7.56 -3.83 -19.54
N TYR A 270 -8.58 -4.69 -19.56
CA TYR A 270 -9.44 -4.98 -18.41
C TYR A 270 -9.62 -6.50 -18.27
N TYR A 271 -9.10 -7.07 -17.18
CA TYR A 271 -9.18 -8.52 -16.91
C TYR A 271 -10.23 -8.90 -15.88
N GLY A 272 -10.94 -7.93 -15.30
CA GLY A 272 -11.96 -8.17 -14.29
C GLY A 272 -12.13 -6.97 -13.35
N GLY A 273 -12.50 -7.25 -12.14
CA GLY A 273 -12.87 -6.27 -11.12
C GLY A 273 -14.31 -6.49 -10.63
N THR A 274 -14.71 -5.76 -9.61
CA THR A 274 -16.09 -5.74 -9.13
C THR A 274 -17.01 -5.24 -10.25
N PRO A 275 -18.06 -5.98 -10.65
CA PRO A 275 -19.00 -5.50 -11.64
C PRO A 275 -19.66 -4.19 -11.21
N LEU A 276 -19.70 -3.19 -12.09
CA LEU A 276 -20.24 -1.87 -11.74
C LEU A 276 -21.72 -1.95 -11.33
N LYS A 277 -22.47 -2.86 -11.92
CA LYS A 277 -23.90 -3.12 -11.62
C LYS A 277 -24.13 -3.66 -10.19
N ASP A 278 -23.11 -4.33 -9.58
CA ASP A 278 -23.24 -4.94 -8.28
C ASP A 278 -23.02 -3.92 -7.11
N VAL A 279 -22.47 -2.73 -7.43
CA VAL A 279 -22.17 -1.71 -6.43
C VAL A 279 -23.43 -1.09 -5.81
N PRO A 280 -24.50 -0.74 -6.56
CA PRO A 280 -25.75 -0.29 -5.94
C PRO A 280 -26.39 -1.33 -5.02
N ASP A 281 -26.32 -2.62 -5.39
CA ASP A 281 -26.85 -3.72 -4.58
C ASP A 281 -26.09 -3.94 -3.28
N ALA A 282 -24.81 -3.51 -3.25
CA ALA A 282 -24.00 -3.57 -2.04
C ALA A 282 -24.61 -2.77 -0.86
N ALA A 283 -25.46 -1.77 -1.14
CA ALA A 283 -26.13 -0.99 -0.09
C ALA A 283 -27.20 -1.81 0.67
N ASP A 284 -27.72 -2.88 0.07
CA ASP A 284 -28.77 -3.74 0.62
C ASP A 284 -28.21 -5.01 1.29
N ALA A 285 -26.90 -5.21 1.29
CA ALA A 285 -26.24 -6.38 1.86
C ALA A 285 -26.52 -6.56 3.36
N ALA A 286 -26.44 -7.80 3.85
CA ALA A 286 -26.60 -8.16 5.26
C ALA A 286 -25.58 -7.45 6.17
N GLY A 287 -24.38 -7.22 5.64
CA GLY A 287 -23.33 -6.49 6.35
C GLY A 287 -22.06 -6.37 5.52
N THR A 288 -21.15 -5.59 6.05
CA THR A 288 -19.84 -5.34 5.45
C THR A 288 -18.72 -5.85 6.36
N LEU A 289 -17.86 -6.70 5.82
CA LEU A 289 -16.64 -7.17 6.46
C LEU A 289 -15.42 -6.52 5.78
N ALA A 290 -14.60 -5.84 6.56
CA ALA A 290 -13.34 -5.24 6.12
C ALA A 290 -12.18 -5.88 6.86
N ILE A 291 -11.14 -6.31 6.13
CA ILE A 291 -9.92 -6.90 6.70
C ILE A 291 -8.74 -5.92 6.76
N GLN A 292 -9.01 -4.66 6.53
CA GLN A 292 -8.14 -3.52 6.79
C GLN A 292 -9.00 -2.35 7.27
N GLN A 293 -8.58 -1.70 8.34
CA GLN A 293 -9.33 -0.57 8.89
C GLN A 293 -8.70 0.79 8.59
N TYR A 294 -7.36 0.83 8.40
CA TYR A 294 -6.64 2.09 8.17
C TYR A 294 -6.74 2.56 6.73
N SER A 295 -6.81 1.65 5.78
CA SER A 295 -6.97 1.94 4.35
C SER A 295 -8.43 2.09 3.89
N LEU A 296 -9.42 2.04 4.81
CA LEU A 296 -10.85 2.02 4.50
C LEU A 296 -11.69 2.97 5.38
N ARG A 297 -11.07 3.86 6.16
CA ARG A 297 -11.77 4.70 7.17
C ARG A 297 -12.94 5.52 6.61
N LYS A 298 -12.70 6.22 5.47
CA LYS A 298 -13.72 7.06 4.83
C LYS A 298 -14.81 6.21 4.20
N THR A 299 -14.43 5.13 3.54
CA THR A 299 -15.33 4.17 2.89
C THR A 299 -16.26 3.52 3.90
N LEU A 300 -15.73 2.93 4.96
CA LEU A 300 -16.53 2.30 6.01
C LEU A 300 -17.42 3.32 6.75
N GLY A 301 -16.90 4.53 6.97
CA GLY A 301 -17.69 5.64 7.51
C GLY A 301 -18.84 6.05 6.60
N TYR A 302 -18.67 6.04 5.30
CA TYR A 302 -19.71 6.29 4.30
C TYR A 302 -20.78 5.19 4.33
N MET A 303 -20.38 3.93 4.22
CA MET A 303 -21.28 2.77 4.24
C MET A 303 -22.13 2.74 5.52
N LYS A 304 -21.51 3.01 6.67
CA LYS A 304 -22.20 3.05 7.95
C LYS A 304 -23.21 4.21 8.07
N ARG A 305 -22.84 5.42 7.63
CA ARG A 305 -23.69 6.61 7.78
C ARG A 305 -24.75 6.75 6.69
N THR A 306 -24.38 6.46 5.43
CA THR A 306 -25.24 6.67 4.27
C THR A 306 -26.08 5.45 3.93
N TRP A 307 -25.49 4.25 3.98
CA TRP A 307 -26.22 3.01 3.73
C TRP A 307 -26.86 2.40 4.97
N GLY A 308 -26.48 2.88 6.17
CA GLY A 308 -26.98 2.33 7.44
C GLY A 308 -26.52 0.90 7.73
N GLN A 309 -25.46 0.45 7.07
CA GLN A 309 -25.01 -0.96 7.18
C GLN A 309 -24.30 -1.26 8.48
N GLN A 310 -24.43 -2.52 8.90
CA GLN A 310 -23.57 -3.12 9.90
C GLN A 310 -22.18 -3.34 9.30
N VAL A 311 -21.18 -2.67 9.88
CA VAL A 311 -19.79 -2.74 9.42
C VAL A 311 -18.92 -3.36 10.50
N SER A 312 -18.28 -4.48 10.17
CA SER A 312 -17.20 -5.09 10.95
C SER A 312 -15.86 -4.80 10.28
N SER A 313 -14.88 -4.36 11.06
CA SER A 313 -13.52 -4.12 10.55
C SER A 313 -12.48 -4.70 11.50
N ILE A 314 -11.58 -5.47 10.93
CA ILE A 314 -10.42 -6.05 11.60
C ILE A 314 -9.16 -5.59 10.85
N SER A 315 -7.99 -5.65 11.48
CA SER A 315 -6.72 -5.51 10.78
C SER A 315 -6.40 -6.76 9.98
N THR A 316 -5.41 -6.71 9.10
CA THR A 316 -5.05 -7.85 8.23
C THR A 316 -4.93 -9.14 9.05
N PRO A 317 -5.76 -10.19 8.78
CA PRO A 317 -5.86 -11.38 9.62
C PRO A 317 -4.72 -12.36 9.38
N LEU A 318 -3.56 -12.08 9.99
CA LEU A 318 -2.39 -12.95 9.97
C LEU A 318 -2.35 -13.81 11.24
N GLY A 319 -1.90 -15.06 11.10
CA GLY A 319 -1.82 -15.99 12.22
C GLY A 319 -3.14 -16.64 12.58
N ILE A 320 -3.20 -17.27 13.76
CA ILE A 320 -4.34 -18.07 14.20
C ILE A 320 -5.44 -17.18 14.77
N ARG A 321 -5.13 -16.35 15.77
CA ARG A 321 -6.13 -15.54 16.49
C ARG A 321 -6.87 -14.58 15.57
N ALA A 322 -6.14 -13.91 14.69
CA ALA A 322 -6.76 -12.98 13.74
C ALA A 322 -7.60 -13.71 12.68
N THR A 323 -7.19 -14.92 12.27
CA THR A 323 -8.00 -15.78 11.40
C THR A 323 -9.24 -16.30 12.12
N ASP A 324 -9.12 -16.73 13.39
CA ASP A 324 -10.29 -17.12 14.21
C ASP A 324 -11.33 -15.99 14.25
N CYS A 325 -10.91 -14.76 14.54
CA CYS A 325 -11.77 -13.57 14.51
C CYS A 325 -12.42 -13.35 13.13
N LEU A 326 -11.66 -13.52 12.03
CA LEU A 326 -12.20 -13.42 10.68
C LEU A 326 -13.34 -14.42 10.45
N LEU A 327 -13.14 -15.69 10.83
CA LEU A 327 -14.13 -16.74 10.64
C LEU A 327 -15.37 -16.54 11.52
N GLU A 328 -15.19 -16.08 12.75
CA GLU A 328 -16.27 -15.70 13.66
C GLU A 328 -17.13 -14.56 13.09
N GLU A 329 -16.50 -13.54 12.51
CA GLU A 329 -17.20 -12.43 11.88
C GLU A 329 -17.94 -12.86 10.60
N ILE A 330 -17.36 -13.73 9.78
CA ILE A 330 -18.06 -14.31 8.63
C ILE A 330 -19.27 -15.12 9.11
N SER A 331 -19.10 -15.98 10.13
CA SER A 331 -20.18 -16.77 10.73
C SER A 331 -21.32 -15.88 11.25
N ARG A 332 -20.96 -14.84 12.01
CA ARG A 332 -21.93 -13.89 12.59
C ARG A 332 -22.72 -13.13 11.52
N LEU A 333 -22.04 -12.63 10.48
CA LEU A 333 -22.67 -11.84 9.42
C LEU A 333 -23.48 -12.69 8.43
N SER A 334 -23.02 -13.90 8.13
CA SER A 334 -23.69 -14.81 7.18
C SER A 334 -24.74 -15.70 7.84
N GLY A 335 -24.74 -15.81 9.17
CA GLY A 335 -25.59 -16.76 9.90
C GLY A 335 -25.22 -18.22 9.69
N LYS A 336 -24.02 -18.52 9.19
CA LYS A 336 -23.56 -19.88 8.87
C LYS A 336 -22.51 -20.35 9.86
N GLU A 337 -22.51 -21.65 10.16
CA GLU A 337 -21.49 -22.25 11.04
C GLU A 337 -20.10 -22.29 10.36
N ILE A 338 -19.06 -22.26 11.18
CA ILE A 338 -17.68 -22.40 10.71
C ILE A 338 -17.47 -23.83 10.19
N PRO A 339 -17.09 -24.00 8.91
CA PRO A 339 -16.93 -25.32 8.29
C PRO A 339 -15.85 -26.16 8.98
N GLU A 340 -16.11 -27.48 9.07
CA GLU A 340 -15.18 -28.43 9.70
C GLU A 340 -13.78 -28.43 9.00
N ALA A 341 -13.76 -28.26 7.69
CA ALA A 341 -12.49 -28.17 6.94
C ALA A 341 -11.59 -27.02 7.42
N LEU A 342 -12.16 -25.87 7.81
CA LEU A 342 -11.40 -24.75 8.36
C LEU A 342 -10.89 -25.03 9.78
N LYS A 343 -11.64 -25.79 10.58
CA LYS A 343 -11.15 -26.26 11.90
C LYS A 343 -9.97 -27.22 11.76
N GLN A 344 -9.99 -28.07 10.73
CA GLN A 344 -8.86 -28.96 10.41
C GLN A 344 -7.64 -28.17 9.91
N GLU A 345 -7.83 -27.11 9.12
CA GLU A 345 -6.73 -26.22 8.73
C GLU A 345 -6.11 -25.53 9.96
N ARG A 346 -6.96 -25.05 10.89
CA ARG A 346 -6.50 -24.50 12.16
C ARG A 346 -5.63 -25.48 12.95
N ALA A 347 -6.06 -26.73 13.08
CA ALA A 347 -5.28 -27.76 13.76
C ALA A 347 -3.92 -28.02 13.10
N ARG A 348 -3.90 -28.00 11.76
CA ARG A 348 -2.67 -28.19 10.98
C ARG A 348 -1.65 -27.05 11.18
N ILE A 349 -2.10 -25.80 11.20
CA ILE A 349 -1.17 -24.69 11.46
C ILE A 349 -0.67 -24.68 12.90
N VAL A 350 -1.49 -25.08 13.88
CA VAL A 350 -1.04 -25.25 15.27
C VAL A 350 0.07 -26.30 15.37
N ASP A 351 -0.09 -27.43 14.70
CA ASP A 351 0.91 -28.50 14.64
C ASP A 351 2.23 -27.98 14.02
N ALA A 352 2.14 -27.31 12.87
CA ALA A 352 3.32 -26.71 12.22
C ALA A 352 4.02 -25.65 13.11
N MET A 353 3.27 -24.88 13.91
CA MET A 353 3.85 -23.93 14.87
C MET A 353 4.59 -24.65 16.00
N MET A 354 4.09 -25.79 16.47
CA MET A 354 4.77 -26.61 17.48
C MET A 354 6.10 -27.15 16.94
N ASP A 355 6.12 -27.66 15.72
CA ASP A 355 7.34 -28.13 15.03
C ASP A 355 8.38 -27.03 14.85
N SER A 356 7.92 -25.79 14.64
CA SER A 356 8.78 -24.64 14.33
C SER A 356 9.24 -23.87 15.59
N HIS A 357 8.66 -24.16 16.75
CA HIS A 357 8.84 -23.37 17.97
C HIS A 357 10.31 -23.19 18.37
N ALA A 358 11.11 -24.25 18.27
CA ALA A 358 12.52 -24.22 18.67
C ALA A 358 13.38 -23.21 17.87
N TYR A 359 12.94 -22.85 16.67
CA TYR A 359 13.69 -21.95 15.77
C TYR A 359 13.24 -20.49 15.90
N LEU A 360 12.00 -20.25 16.28
CA LEU A 360 11.39 -18.91 16.27
C LEU A 360 11.26 -18.27 17.66
N HIS A 361 11.08 -19.08 18.69
CA HIS A 361 10.90 -18.58 20.07
C HIS A 361 12.07 -17.73 20.53
N GLY A 362 11.79 -16.55 21.08
CA GLY A 362 12.78 -15.59 21.55
C GLY A 362 13.56 -14.87 20.46
N LYS A 363 13.25 -15.06 19.17
CA LYS A 363 13.88 -14.30 18.09
C LYS A 363 13.41 -12.87 18.09
N ARG A 364 14.35 -11.93 18.12
CA ARG A 364 14.10 -10.49 18.10
C ARG A 364 13.83 -10.02 16.67
N VAL A 365 12.77 -9.22 16.50
CA VAL A 365 12.28 -8.82 15.15
C VAL A 365 12.15 -7.32 15.04
N ALA A 366 12.63 -6.76 13.91
CA ALA A 366 12.34 -5.40 13.50
C ALA A 366 11.37 -5.43 12.32
N MET A 367 10.33 -4.57 12.30
CA MET A 367 9.35 -4.56 11.22
C MET A 367 8.99 -3.16 10.75
N ALA A 368 8.80 -3.01 9.42
CA ALA A 368 8.38 -1.76 8.80
C ALA A 368 7.32 -2.03 7.73
N GLY A 369 6.22 -1.27 7.76
CA GLY A 369 5.12 -1.45 6.81
C GLY A 369 3.94 -0.53 7.07
N ASP A 370 2.81 -0.86 6.43
CA ASP A 370 1.53 -0.18 6.61
C ASP A 370 0.82 -0.62 7.90
N PRO A 371 -0.04 0.23 8.49
CA PRO A 371 -0.62 -0.01 9.81
C PRO A 371 -1.33 -1.36 9.96
N ASP A 372 -2.26 -1.70 9.04
CA ASP A 372 -3.03 -2.94 9.11
C ASP A 372 -2.13 -4.18 9.04
N MET A 373 -1.12 -4.15 8.16
CA MET A 373 -0.15 -5.21 8.00
C MET A 373 0.71 -5.38 9.26
N LEU A 374 1.17 -4.27 9.85
CA LEU A 374 1.98 -4.31 11.06
C LEU A 374 1.21 -4.85 12.27
N ILE A 375 -0.06 -4.48 12.46
CA ILE A 375 -0.90 -5.05 13.52
C ILE A 375 -1.01 -6.57 13.36
N GLY A 376 -1.27 -7.04 12.13
CA GLY A 376 -1.31 -8.48 11.86
C GLY A 376 0.03 -9.18 12.12
N LEU A 377 1.15 -8.60 11.66
CA LEU A 377 2.50 -9.14 11.88
C LEU A 377 2.89 -9.17 13.36
N ILE A 378 2.60 -8.11 14.12
CA ILE A 378 2.83 -8.08 15.57
C ILE A 378 2.08 -9.26 16.22
N GLY A 379 0.77 -9.41 15.93
CA GLY A 379 -0.03 -10.49 16.48
C GLY A 379 0.56 -11.86 16.19
N PHE A 380 0.93 -12.10 14.92
CA PHE A 380 1.47 -13.40 14.51
C PHE A 380 2.87 -13.66 15.11
N CYS A 381 3.75 -12.68 15.17
CA CYS A 381 5.06 -12.83 15.84
C CYS A 381 4.90 -13.18 17.34
N LEU A 382 3.96 -12.54 18.04
CA LEU A 382 3.67 -12.85 19.43
C LEU A 382 3.11 -14.26 19.62
N GLU A 383 2.30 -14.76 18.69
CA GLU A 383 1.81 -16.16 18.68
C GLU A 383 2.95 -17.16 18.50
N LEU A 384 3.95 -16.82 17.70
CA LEU A 384 5.15 -17.64 17.47
C LEU A 384 6.18 -17.57 18.62
N GLY A 385 5.93 -16.75 19.65
CA GLY A 385 6.88 -16.51 20.72
C GLY A 385 8.09 -15.67 20.30
N MET A 386 8.01 -14.95 19.18
CA MET A 386 9.03 -14.00 18.74
C MET A 386 8.85 -12.65 19.47
N GLU A 387 9.91 -11.85 19.50
CA GLU A 387 9.96 -10.56 20.19
C GLU A 387 9.99 -9.41 19.19
N PRO A 388 8.85 -8.77 18.85
CA PRO A 388 8.83 -7.54 18.07
C PRO A 388 9.48 -6.40 18.86
N VAL A 389 10.68 -5.97 18.45
CA VAL A 389 11.46 -4.94 19.18
C VAL A 389 11.30 -3.56 18.55
N HIS A 390 11.50 -3.45 17.25
CA HIS A 390 11.41 -2.19 16.52
C HIS A 390 10.28 -2.22 15.50
N ILE A 391 9.29 -1.36 15.68
CA ILE A 391 8.13 -1.27 14.80
C ILE A 391 8.09 0.15 14.22
N VAL A 392 8.33 0.29 12.90
CA VAL A 392 8.33 1.58 12.20
C VAL A 392 7.18 1.63 11.19
N CYS A 393 6.28 2.59 11.38
CA CYS A 393 5.15 2.84 10.49
C CYS A 393 5.18 4.27 9.97
N SER A 394 5.61 4.47 8.71
CA SER A 394 5.77 5.80 8.13
C SER A 394 4.45 6.56 7.93
N ASN A 395 3.35 5.83 7.76
CA ASN A 395 2.00 6.36 7.57
C ASN A 395 1.05 6.03 8.75
N GLY A 396 1.61 5.60 9.88
CA GLY A 396 0.88 5.39 11.12
C GLY A 396 0.44 6.71 11.79
N ASP A 397 -0.58 6.61 12.60
CA ASP A 397 -1.09 7.68 13.44
C ASP A 397 -1.20 7.25 14.92
N ARG A 398 -1.67 8.14 15.77
CA ARG A 398 -1.86 7.84 17.21
C ARG A 398 -2.82 6.67 17.49
N LYS A 399 -3.77 6.38 16.57
CA LYS A 399 -4.66 5.23 16.75
C LYS A 399 -3.88 3.95 16.54
N PHE A 400 -3.06 3.90 15.50
CA PHE A 400 -2.16 2.77 15.25
C PHE A 400 -1.20 2.53 16.42
N GLU A 401 -0.53 3.59 16.92
CA GLU A 401 0.38 3.47 18.06
C GLU A 401 -0.30 2.81 19.28
N LYS A 402 -1.48 3.33 19.66
CA LYS A 402 -2.23 2.79 20.80
C LYS A 402 -2.66 1.33 20.59
N GLU A 403 -3.09 0.98 19.39
CA GLU A 403 -3.51 -0.38 19.05
C GLU A 403 -2.32 -1.34 19.09
N ALA A 404 -1.21 -0.96 18.48
CA ALA A 404 0.04 -1.72 18.49
C ALA A 404 0.58 -1.91 19.93
N GLU A 405 0.64 -0.85 20.72
CA GLU A 405 1.07 -0.92 22.12
C GLU A 405 0.16 -1.81 22.99
N LEU A 406 -1.17 -1.74 22.77
CA LEU A 406 -2.11 -2.59 23.49
C LEU A 406 -1.89 -4.07 23.16
N LEU A 407 -1.68 -4.36 21.89
CA LEU A 407 -1.41 -5.72 21.42
C LEU A 407 -0.09 -6.25 21.98
N LEU A 408 0.98 -5.45 21.96
CA LEU A 408 2.28 -5.80 22.51
C LEU A 408 2.21 -6.08 24.01
N LYS A 409 1.50 -5.25 24.78
CA LYS A 409 1.28 -5.43 26.22
C LYS A 409 0.46 -6.68 26.57
N SER A 410 -0.23 -7.28 25.61
CA SER A 410 -1.00 -8.52 25.82
C SER A 410 -0.13 -9.78 25.92
N SER A 411 1.17 -9.68 25.65
CA SER A 411 2.11 -10.80 25.65
C SER A 411 3.44 -10.40 26.29
N PRO A 412 4.10 -11.30 27.04
CA PRO A 412 5.43 -11.04 27.61
C PRO A 412 6.49 -10.80 26.51
N TYR A 413 6.31 -11.35 25.32
CA TYR A 413 7.22 -11.17 24.18
C TYR A 413 7.18 -9.75 23.57
N GLY A 414 6.20 -8.94 23.91
CA GLY A 414 6.12 -7.53 23.48
C GLY A 414 6.72 -6.53 24.50
N ALA A 415 7.32 -6.99 25.59
CA ALA A 415 7.74 -6.14 26.70
C ALA A 415 8.81 -5.10 26.33
N GLU A 416 9.73 -5.44 25.42
CA GLU A 416 10.82 -4.56 24.96
C GLU A 416 10.48 -3.79 23.67
N ALA A 417 9.27 -3.92 23.18
CA ALA A 417 8.86 -3.33 21.91
C ALA A 417 8.79 -1.78 21.95
N THR A 418 9.22 -1.18 20.86
CA THR A 418 9.10 0.26 20.63
C THR A 418 8.35 0.51 19.32
N VAL A 419 7.30 1.35 19.37
CA VAL A 419 6.48 1.71 18.22
C VAL A 419 6.82 3.12 17.77
N HIS A 420 7.19 3.26 16.49
CA HIS A 420 7.60 4.51 15.87
C HIS A 420 6.68 4.86 14.70
N SER A 421 5.70 5.70 14.96
CA SER A 421 4.77 6.21 13.96
C SER A 421 5.31 7.49 13.32
N GLY A 422 5.09 7.67 12.01
CA GLY A 422 5.59 8.84 11.30
C GLY A 422 7.11 8.90 11.16
N GLN A 423 7.79 7.78 11.26
CA GLN A 423 9.24 7.66 11.07
C GLN A 423 9.54 6.95 9.73
N ASP A 424 10.74 7.20 9.16
CA ASP A 424 11.18 6.59 7.90
C ASP A 424 12.20 5.46 8.09
N LEU A 425 12.59 4.80 7.00
CA LEU A 425 13.54 3.69 7.08
C LEU A 425 14.97 4.12 7.45
N TRP A 426 15.28 5.41 7.40
CA TRP A 426 16.54 5.92 7.92
C TRP A 426 16.56 5.93 9.46
N HIS A 427 15.40 6.13 10.08
CA HIS A 427 15.24 5.90 11.53
C HIS A 427 15.38 4.41 11.87
N MET A 428 14.71 3.51 11.12
CA MET A 428 14.86 2.07 11.29
C MET A 428 16.34 1.64 11.20
N ARG A 429 17.08 2.16 10.21
CA ARG A 429 18.51 1.87 10.08
C ARG A 429 19.29 2.22 11.35
N SER A 430 19.03 3.37 11.95
CA SER A 430 19.68 3.76 13.22
C SER A 430 19.34 2.81 14.37
N LEU A 431 18.11 2.29 14.43
CA LEU A 431 17.73 1.28 15.43
C LEU A 431 18.50 -0.02 15.23
N LEU A 432 18.55 -0.53 13.98
CA LEU A 432 19.24 -1.79 13.66
C LEU A 432 20.73 -1.79 14.02
N PHE A 433 21.40 -0.62 13.98
CA PHE A 433 22.79 -0.50 14.38
C PHE A 433 22.98 -0.35 15.90
N GLN A 434 22.03 0.23 16.62
CA GLN A 434 22.14 0.45 18.04
C GLN A 434 21.63 -0.70 18.89
N ASP A 435 20.64 -1.39 18.39
CA ASP A 435 19.99 -2.53 19.05
C ASP A 435 19.62 -3.57 17.98
N PRO A 436 20.60 -4.43 17.60
CA PRO A 436 20.42 -5.43 16.55
C PRO A 436 19.33 -6.46 16.86
N VAL A 437 18.75 -7.01 15.80
CA VAL A 437 17.70 -8.03 15.84
C VAL A 437 18.09 -9.26 15.02
N ASP A 438 17.42 -10.39 15.24
CA ASP A 438 17.66 -11.63 14.49
C ASP A 438 17.06 -11.60 13.09
N LEU A 439 15.93 -10.87 12.89
CA LEU A 439 15.18 -10.85 11.66
C LEU A 439 14.57 -9.46 11.43
N ALA A 440 14.61 -8.99 10.19
CA ALA A 440 13.86 -7.83 9.74
C ALA A 440 12.69 -8.27 8.86
N ILE A 441 11.52 -7.62 8.98
CA ILE A 441 10.33 -7.88 8.17
C ILE A 441 9.87 -6.58 7.51
N GLY A 442 9.65 -6.62 6.21
CA GLY A 442 9.14 -5.44 5.49
C GLY A 442 9.25 -5.54 3.98
N SER A 443 8.85 -4.47 3.31
CA SER A 443 8.92 -4.39 1.85
C SER A 443 10.36 -4.37 1.33
N SER A 444 10.51 -4.42 0.00
CA SER A 444 11.83 -4.33 -0.65
C SER A 444 12.61 -3.05 -0.31
N HIS A 445 11.94 -2.02 0.19
CA HIS A 445 12.60 -0.78 0.60
C HIS A 445 13.53 -0.97 1.81
N LEU A 446 13.21 -1.90 2.71
CA LEU A 446 14.02 -2.17 3.90
C LEU A 446 15.34 -2.90 3.61
N LYS A 447 15.48 -3.48 2.42
CA LYS A 447 16.61 -4.35 2.06
C LYS A 447 17.99 -3.72 2.23
N PHE A 448 18.12 -2.43 1.99
CA PHE A 448 19.43 -1.77 2.10
C PHE A 448 19.88 -1.61 3.55
N ALA A 449 18.96 -1.19 4.43
CA ALA A 449 19.25 -1.08 5.86
C ALA A 449 19.54 -2.47 6.49
N ALA A 450 18.72 -3.47 6.16
CA ALA A 450 18.91 -4.83 6.65
C ALA A 450 20.24 -5.44 6.15
N LYS A 451 20.57 -5.27 4.85
CA LYS A 451 21.84 -5.75 4.27
C LYS A 451 23.05 -5.07 4.93
N GLU A 452 23.01 -3.76 5.14
CA GLU A 452 24.10 -3.01 5.76
C GLU A 452 24.31 -3.44 7.23
N ALA A 453 23.22 -3.68 7.96
CA ALA A 453 23.25 -4.20 9.32
C ALA A 453 23.51 -5.71 9.40
N LYS A 454 23.64 -6.41 8.27
CA LYS A 454 23.81 -7.88 8.18
C LYS A 454 22.68 -8.66 8.84
N ILE A 455 21.46 -8.16 8.75
CA ILE A 455 20.26 -8.79 9.29
C ILE A 455 19.46 -9.42 8.13
N PRO A 456 19.01 -10.68 8.24
CA PRO A 456 18.17 -11.32 7.23
C PRO A 456 16.86 -10.55 7.08
N LEU A 457 16.32 -10.46 5.86
CA LEU A 457 15.09 -9.73 5.57
C LEU A 457 14.03 -10.66 4.97
N LEU A 458 12.95 -10.84 5.70
CA LEU A 458 11.71 -11.42 5.19
C LEU A 458 10.88 -10.34 4.46
N ARG A 459 10.55 -10.59 3.18
CA ARG A 459 9.78 -9.64 2.37
C ARG A 459 8.30 -9.83 2.60
N VAL A 460 7.69 -8.90 3.32
CA VAL A 460 6.24 -8.80 3.54
C VAL A 460 5.80 -7.36 3.35
N GLY A 461 4.62 -7.15 2.76
CA GLY A 461 4.03 -5.82 2.51
C GLY A 461 4.19 -5.35 1.07
N PHE A 462 4.12 -4.04 0.86
CA PHE A 462 4.15 -3.40 -0.46
C PHE A 462 5.18 -2.25 -0.50
N PRO A 463 5.97 -2.10 -1.61
CA PRO A 463 6.08 -3.03 -2.73
C PRO A 463 7.16 -4.11 -2.52
N ILE A 464 7.00 -5.24 -3.22
CA ILE A 464 8.05 -6.25 -3.34
C ILE A 464 8.48 -6.32 -4.80
N PHE A 465 9.70 -5.87 -5.12
CA PHE A 465 10.21 -5.81 -6.50
C PHE A 465 11.49 -6.63 -6.71
N ASP A 466 12.13 -7.08 -5.65
CA ASP A 466 13.37 -7.87 -5.66
C ASP A 466 13.14 -9.37 -5.36
N ARG A 467 11.88 -9.78 -5.28
CA ARG A 467 11.42 -11.17 -5.24
C ARG A 467 10.24 -11.33 -6.20
N HIS A 468 10.03 -12.55 -6.70
CA HIS A 468 8.97 -12.84 -7.65
C HIS A 468 7.87 -13.68 -7.01
N HIS A 469 6.63 -13.44 -7.43
CA HIS A 469 5.43 -14.22 -7.15
C HIS A 469 4.96 -14.28 -5.69
N LEU A 470 5.59 -13.57 -4.74
CA LEU A 470 5.12 -13.56 -3.34
C LEU A 470 3.70 -13.01 -3.21
N HIS A 471 3.30 -12.08 -4.07
CA HIS A 471 1.94 -11.53 -4.09
C HIS A 471 0.87 -12.55 -4.50
N ARG A 472 1.22 -13.65 -5.18
CA ARG A 472 0.31 -14.70 -5.63
C ARG A 472 -0.06 -15.70 -4.52
N TYR A 473 0.76 -15.76 -3.46
CA TYR A 473 0.49 -16.61 -2.31
C TYR A 473 -0.27 -15.82 -1.23
N PRO A 474 -1.29 -16.45 -0.61
CA PRO A 474 -1.97 -15.79 0.50
C PRO A 474 -1.06 -15.64 1.71
N ILE A 475 -1.29 -14.57 2.47
CA ILE A 475 -0.71 -14.36 3.80
C ILE A 475 -1.79 -14.30 4.87
N ILE A 476 -3.08 -14.19 4.49
CA ILE A 476 -4.24 -14.23 5.39
C ILE A 476 -4.81 -15.64 5.50
N GLY A 477 -5.62 -15.86 6.52
CA GLY A 477 -6.21 -17.18 6.76
C GLY A 477 -5.18 -18.20 7.28
N TYR A 478 -5.62 -19.42 7.56
CA TYR A 478 -4.72 -20.47 8.06
C TYR A 478 -3.70 -20.91 6.99
N GLN A 479 -4.08 -20.92 5.72
CA GLN A 479 -3.14 -21.20 4.63
C GLN A 479 -2.07 -20.11 4.52
N GLY A 480 -2.48 -18.84 4.64
CA GLY A 480 -1.54 -17.72 4.67
C GLY A 480 -0.63 -17.74 5.88
N ALA A 481 -1.14 -18.12 7.05
CA ALA A 481 -0.33 -18.32 8.26
C ALA A 481 0.74 -19.40 8.06
N LEU A 482 0.40 -20.52 7.41
CA LEU A 482 1.35 -21.58 7.09
C LEU A 482 2.42 -21.11 6.09
N ASN A 483 2.02 -20.36 5.07
CA ASN A 483 2.95 -19.78 4.09
C ASN A 483 3.94 -18.82 4.76
N LEU A 484 3.47 -17.95 5.64
CA LEU A 484 4.34 -17.04 6.38
C LEU A 484 5.25 -17.79 7.35
N LEU A 485 4.71 -18.76 8.10
CA LEU A 485 5.50 -19.60 9.02
C LEU A 485 6.66 -20.28 8.29
N THR A 486 6.38 -20.87 7.12
CA THR A 486 7.39 -21.50 6.28
C THR A 486 8.51 -20.52 5.90
N GLN A 487 8.14 -19.31 5.52
CA GLN A 487 9.11 -18.28 5.17
C GLN A 487 9.93 -17.83 6.40
N PHE A 488 9.30 -17.66 7.57
CA PHE A 488 9.99 -17.33 8.82
C PHE A 488 11.05 -18.37 9.17
N VAL A 489 10.63 -19.65 9.25
CA VAL A 489 11.52 -20.74 9.66
C VAL A 489 12.67 -20.90 8.68
N ASN A 490 12.39 -20.96 7.38
CA ASN A 490 13.44 -21.15 6.38
C ASN A 490 14.41 -19.96 6.34
N THR A 491 13.95 -18.71 6.54
CA THR A 491 14.86 -17.56 6.63
C THR A 491 15.81 -17.68 7.85
N VAL A 492 15.33 -18.20 8.98
CA VAL A 492 16.17 -18.42 10.16
C VAL A 492 17.14 -19.57 9.92
N LEU A 493 16.71 -20.66 9.30
CA LEU A 493 17.53 -21.82 8.98
C LEU A 493 18.65 -21.47 7.97
N ASP A 494 18.35 -20.67 6.94
CA ASP A 494 19.34 -20.17 5.97
C ASP A 494 20.49 -19.43 6.68
N VAL A 495 20.15 -18.59 7.68
CA VAL A 495 21.17 -17.87 8.48
C VAL A 495 21.98 -18.81 9.36
N MET A 496 21.34 -19.81 9.95
CA MET A 496 22.04 -20.82 10.76
C MET A 496 23.03 -21.62 9.89
N GLU A 497 22.62 -21.97 8.67
CA GLU A 497 23.49 -22.64 7.71
C GLU A 497 24.66 -21.76 7.27
N GLU A 498 24.42 -20.51 6.92
CA GLU A 498 25.47 -19.54 6.54
C GLU A 498 26.50 -19.28 7.66
N GLN A 499 26.09 -19.39 8.92
CA GLN A 499 26.96 -19.17 10.09
C GLN A 499 27.64 -20.44 10.60
N ALA A 500 27.22 -21.60 10.12
CA ALA A 500 27.81 -22.88 10.53
C ALA A 500 29.24 -23.01 10.01
N PRO A 501 30.15 -23.64 10.78
CA PRO A 501 31.52 -23.96 10.30
C PRO A 501 31.49 -24.89 9.10
N ASP A 502 32.38 -24.68 8.12
CA ASP A 502 32.47 -25.48 6.89
C ASP A 502 32.58 -26.99 7.10
N HIS A 503 33.10 -27.39 8.28
CA HIS A 503 33.30 -28.80 8.66
C HIS A 503 32.16 -29.32 9.59
N SER A 504 31.07 -28.57 9.76
CA SER A 504 29.93 -29.03 10.56
C SER A 504 29.09 -30.02 9.74
N PHE A 505 28.95 -31.25 10.26
CA PHE A 505 28.11 -32.30 9.66
C PHE A 505 26.69 -32.34 10.28
N ASP A 506 26.43 -31.49 11.26
CA ASP A 506 25.19 -31.44 12.05
C ASP A 506 24.63 -30.04 11.98
N LEU A 507 24.27 -29.65 10.78
CA LEU A 507 23.95 -28.26 10.44
C LEU A 507 22.65 -27.80 11.07
N VAL A 508 21.66 -28.67 11.15
CA VAL A 508 20.32 -28.33 11.65
C VAL A 508 19.75 -29.52 12.39
N ARG A 509 19.31 -29.31 13.58
CA ARG A 509 18.57 -30.27 14.39
C ARG A 509 17.17 -29.79 14.67
#